data_54311b55a9bd0611bfbe36f41dc39041
#
_entry.id   54311b55a9bd0611bfbe36f41dc39041
#
_cell.length_a   1.000
_cell.length_b   1.000
_cell.length_c   1.000
_cell.angle_alpha   90.00
_cell.angle_beta   90.00
_cell.angle_gamma   90.00
#
_symmetry.space_group_name_H-M   'P 1'
#
loop_
_entity.id
_entity.type
_entity.pdbx_description
1 polymer ?
#
loop_
_entity_poly.entity_id
_entity_poly.type
_entity_poly.pdbx_seq_one_letter_code
_entity_poly.pdbx_strand_id
1 'polypeptide(L)'
;MERNLLKILVIAGLLLSSTSCKKNVYSVKVYGLKSCGNCRILIDDFKDDENIQLHMIDIDTHILAYKKDIALYDGLSDNQAPVIMTKSFAKAGYSSKEYKVLKKAIILGKKPNLKNYYKRRSNYGNTTQ
;
A
#
# COMPACT_ATOMS: atom_id res chain seq x y z
N MET A 1 -5.76 -44.43 32.12
CA MET A 1 -5.81 -42.97 32.31
C MET A 1 -4.68 -42.20 31.62
N GLU A 2 -3.53 -42.77 31.43
CA GLU A 2 -2.38 -42.07 30.77
C GLU A 2 -2.55 -41.83 29.26
N ARG A 3 -3.31 -42.65 28.54
CA ARG A 3 -3.53 -42.51 27.10
C ARG A 3 -4.37 -41.28 26.73
N ASN A 4 -5.25 -40.82 27.61
CA ASN A 4 -6.11 -39.66 27.33
C ASN A 4 -5.41 -38.32 27.54
N LEU A 5 -4.45 -38.25 28.45
CA LEU A 5 -3.61 -37.07 28.68
C LEU A 5 -2.67 -36.78 27.52
N LEU A 6 -2.08 -37.83 26.91
CA LEU A 6 -1.22 -37.70 25.72
C LEU A 6 -1.99 -37.23 24.48
N LYS A 7 -3.25 -37.67 24.30
CA LYS A 7 -4.10 -37.22 23.20
C LYS A 7 -4.51 -35.75 23.34
N ILE A 8 -4.79 -35.30 24.55
CA ILE A 8 -5.13 -33.90 24.84
C ILE A 8 -3.94 -32.97 24.60
N LEU A 9 -2.74 -33.37 24.95
CA LEU A 9 -1.51 -32.61 24.74
C LEU A 9 -1.16 -32.45 23.25
N VAL A 10 -1.39 -33.47 22.44
CA VAL A 10 -1.15 -33.42 20.99
C VAL A 10 -2.15 -32.50 20.30
N ILE A 11 -3.42 -32.50 20.71
CA ILE A 11 -4.46 -31.62 20.14
C ILE A 11 -4.19 -30.15 20.54
N ALA A 12 -3.77 -29.87 21.74
CA ALA A 12 -3.40 -28.51 22.19
C ALA A 12 -2.17 -27.98 21.42
N GLY A 13 -1.19 -28.81 21.13
CA GLY A 13 0.00 -28.44 20.34
C GLY A 13 -0.34 -28.12 18.88
N LEU A 14 -1.28 -28.83 18.28
CA LEU A 14 -1.74 -28.57 16.90
C LEU A 14 -2.54 -27.27 16.78
N LEU A 15 -3.34 -26.91 17.79
CA LEU A 15 -4.11 -25.66 17.82
C LEU A 15 -3.20 -24.43 17.97
N LEU A 16 -2.10 -24.52 18.70
CA LEU A 16 -1.14 -23.43 18.86
C LEU A 16 -0.31 -23.16 17.61
N SER A 17 -0.03 -24.16 16.78
CA SER A 17 0.73 -23.99 15.54
C SER A 17 -0.09 -23.36 14.39
N SER A 18 -1.42 -23.33 14.45
CA SER A 18 -2.28 -22.73 13.42
C SER A 18 -2.49 -21.22 13.57
N THR A 19 -2.06 -20.60 14.68
CA THR A 19 -2.25 -19.16 14.96
C THR A 19 -1.06 -18.27 14.60
N SER A 20 0.04 -18.82 14.08
CA SER A 20 1.30 -18.09 13.88
C SER A 20 1.51 -17.52 12.45
N CYS A 21 0.55 -17.67 11.52
CA CYS A 21 0.67 -17.21 10.13
C CYS A 21 -0.24 -16.02 9.83
N LYS A 22 -0.01 -14.86 10.47
CA LYS A 22 -0.61 -13.59 10.02
C LYS A 22 0.28 -12.96 8.96
N LYS A 23 -0.18 -12.97 7.70
CA LYS A 23 0.45 -12.21 6.63
C LYS A 23 0.21 -10.72 6.83
N ASN A 24 1.25 -9.91 6.78
CA ASN A 24 1.12 -8.46 6.77
C ASN A 24 0.61 -8.00 5.41
N VAL A 25 -0.52 -7.32 5.39
CA VAL A 25 -1.09 -6.71 4.20
C VAL A 25 -0.96 -5.20 4.31
N TYR A 26 -0.35 -4.58 3.30
CA TYR A 26 -0.14 -3.14 3.21
C TYR A 26 -1.20 -2.54 2.29
N SER A 27 -2.06 -1.69 2.85
CA SER A 27 -3.07 -0.96 2.08
C SER A 27 -2.48 0.33 1.53
N VAL A 28 -2.65 0.54 0.24
CA VAL A 28 -2.11 1.70 -0.49
C VAL A 28 -3.22 2.41 -1.23
N LYS A 29 -3.35 3.71 -1.03
CA LYS A 29 -4.31 4.55 -1.74
C LYS A 29 -3.74 4.92 -3.12
N VAL A 30 -4.54 4.76 -4.16
CA VAL A 30 -4.16 5.11 -5.52
C VAL A 30 -5.23 5.98 -6.16
N TYR A 31 -4.84 7.20 -6.53
CA TYR A 31 -5.68 8.08 -7.34
C TYR A 31 -5.42 7.84 -8.82
N GLY A 32 -6.46 7.58 -9.57
CA GLY A 32 -6.39 7.29 -10.99
C GLY A 32 -7.57 7.82 -11.78
N LEU A 33 -7.50 7.66 -13.10
CA LEU A 33 -8.53 8.03 -14.05
C LEU A 33 -9.01 6.79 -14.80
N LYS A 34 -10.28 6.76 -15.21
CA LYS A 34 -10.86 5.63 -15.95
C LYS A 34 -10.15 5.38 -17.29
N SER A 35 -9.67 6.45 -17.93
CA SER A 35 -8.96 6.39 -19.21
C SER A 35 -7.45 6.19 -19.08
N CYS A 36 -6.92 6.03 -17.88
CA CYS A 36 -5.48 5.93 -17.63
C CYS A 36 -4.96 4.53 -17.92
N GLY A 37 -4.15 4.38 -18.97
CA GLY A 37 -3.51 3.10 -19.32
C GLY A 37 -2.54 2.60 -18.28
N ASN A 38 -1.74 3.48 -17.71
CA ASN A 38 -0.79 3.13 -16.64
C ASN A 38 -1.48 2.71 -15.34
N CYS A 39 -2.68 3.21 -15.07
CA CYS A 39 -3.50 2.75 -13.95
C CYS A 39 -3.92 1.29 -14.10
N ARG A 40 -4.25 0.86 -15.31
CA ARG A 40 -4.59 -0.54 -15.61
C ARG A 40 -3.39 -1.46 -15.43
N ILE A 41 -2.22 -1.04 -15.89
CA ILE A 41 -0.96 -1.78 -15.72
C ILE A 41 -0.65 -1.96 -14.23
N LEU A 42 -0.81 -0.91 -13.44
CA LEU A 42 -0.63 -0.95 -11.99
C LEU A 42 -1.58 -1.96 -11.32
N ILE A 43 -2.86 -1.89 -11.66
CA ILE A 43 -3.86 -2.83 -11.13
C ILE A 43 -3.51 -4.27 -11.50
N ASP A 44 -3.15 -4.53 -12.76
CA ASP A 44 -2.81 -5.87 -13.23
C ASP A 44 -1.57 -6.43 -12.53
N ASP A 45 -0.54 -5.61 -12.33
CA ASP A 45 0.68 -6.04 -11.67
C ASP A 45 0.48 -6.38 -10.18
N PHE A 46 -0.43 -5.68 -9.49
CA PHE A 46 -0.65 -5.86 -8.06
C PHE A 46 -1.89 -6.70 -7.70
N LYS A 47 -2.74 -7.08 -8.65
CA LYS A 47 -4.01 -7.78 -8.36
C LYS A 47 -3.84 -9.10 -7.62
N ASP A 48 -2.76 -9.84 -7.90
CA ASP A 48 -2.46 -11.13 -7.27
C ASP A 48 -1.42 -11.03 -6.15
N ASP A 49 -1.03 -9.81 -5.77
CA ASP A 49 -0.07 -9.60 -4.69
C ASP A 49 -0.73 -9.80 -3.33
N GLU A 50 -0.31 -10.80 -2.59
CA GLU A 50 -0.87 -11.13 -1.28
C GLU A 50 -0.49 -10.14 -0.18
N ASN A 51 0.56 -9.35 -0.38
CA ASN A 51 1.09 -8.42 0.63
C ASN A 51 0.61 -6.99 0.43
N ILE A 52 0.15 -6.63 -0.76
CA ILE A 52 -0.24 -5.26 -1.09
C ILE A 52 -1.66 -5.23 -1.63
N GLN A 53 -2.48 -4.40 -1.03
CA GLN A 53 -3.85 -4.12 -1.46
C GLN A 53 -3.96 -2.68 -1.94
N LEU A 54 -4.35 -2.49 -3.21
CA LEU A 54 -4.58 -1.18 -3.78
C LEU A 54 -6.03 -0.74 -3.53
N HIS A 55 -6.19 0.48 -3.03
CA HIS A 55 -7.48 1.17 -2.94
C HIS A 55 -7.55 2.22 -4.04
N MET A 56 -8.24 1.89 -5.13
CA MET A 56 -8.38 2.77 -6.29
C MET A 56 -9.45 3.81 -6.05
N ILE A 57 -9.11 5.07 -6.27
CA ILE A 57 -10.01 6.23 -6.13
C ILE A 57 -10.00 7.00 -7.44
N ASP A 58 -11.18 7.24 -8.01
CA ASP A 58 -11.35 8.03 -9.22
C ASP A 58 -11.16 9.52 -8.90
N ILE A 59 -10.20 10.16 -9.56
CA ILE A 59 -9.90 11.58 -9.37
C ILE A 59 -11.09 12.45 -9.77
N ASP A 60 -11.78 12.12 -10.86
CA ASP A 60 -12.89 12.92 -11.38
C ASP A 60 -14.06 13.04 -10.40
N THR A 61 -14.33 11.97 -9.65
CA THR A 61 -15.41 11.95 -8.65
C THR A 61 -14.95 12.38 -7.26
N HIS A 62 -13.65 12.46 -7.00
CA HIS A 62 -13.06 12.76 -5.69
C HIS A 62 -12.01 13.87 -5.77
N ILE A 63 -12.25 14.88 -6.58
CA ILE A 63 -11.27 15.93 -6.88
C ILE A 63 -10.82 16.72 -5.65
N LEU A 64 -11.72 17.02 -4.72
CA LEU A 64 -11.36 17.74 -3.49
C LEU A 64 -10.48 16.90 -2.55
N ALA A 65 -10.82 15.62 -2.39
CA ALA A 65 -10.01 14.69 -1.61
C ALA A 65 -8.63 14.50 -2.24
N TYR A 66 -8.57 14.40 -3.56
CA TYR A 66 -7.32 14.30 -4.32
C TYR A 66 -6.43 15.52 -4.09
N LYS A 67 -6.95 16.74 -4.27
CA LYS A 67 -6.19 17.97 -4.03
C LYS A 67 -5.70 18.10 -2.61
N LYS A 68 -6.50 17.70 -1.64
CA LYS A 68 -6.12 17.69 -0.23
C LYS A 68 -4.97 16.71 0.03
N ASP A 69 -5.05 15.52 -0.54
CA ASP A 69 -4.06 14.47 -0.32
C ASP A 69 -2.73 14.77 -1.01
N ILE A 70 -2.72 15.29 -2.24
CA ILE A 70 -1.48 15.66 -2.93
C ILE A 70 -0.71 16.77 -2.21
N ALA A 71 -1.40 17.67 -1.52
CA ALA A 71 -0.77 18.72 -0.73
C ALA A 71 0.05 18.18 0.46
N LEU A 72 -0.16 16.93 0.86
CA LEU A 72 0.61 16.28 1.92
C LEU A 72 2.04 15.89 1.50
N TYR A 73 2.35 15.96 0.20
CA TYR A 73 3.63 15.52 -0.35
C TYR A 73 4.36 16.69 -1.02
N ASP A 74 5.66 16.81 -0.73
CA ASP A 74 6.48 17.89 -1.28
C ASP A 74 6.72 17.74 -2.77
N GLY A 75 6.34 18.74 -3.54
CA GLY A 75 6.60 18.81 -4.98
C GLY A 75 5.63 18.02 -5.86
N LEU A 76 4.66 17.34 -5.26
CA LEU A 76 3.64 16.60 -6.02
C LEU A 76 2.63 17.57 -6.64
N SER A 77 2.41 17.45 -7.95
CA SER A 77 1.45 18.25 -8.71
C SER A 77 0.18 17.48 -9.05
N ASP A 78 -0.88 18.19 -9.38
CA ASP A 78 -2.21 17.63 -9.66
C ASP A 78 -2.39 17.11 -11.10
N ASN A 79 -1.35 17.10 -11.92
CA ASN A 79 -1.40 16.75 -13.34
C ASN A 79 -0.96 15.31 -13.65
N GLN A 80 -0.87 14.45 -12.64
CA GLN A 80 -0.30 13.12 -12.82
C GLN A 80 -1.26 12.02 -12.37
N ALA A 81 -1.28 10.91 -13.12
CA ALA A 81 -2.02 9.70 -12.78
C ALA A 81 -1.26 8.47 -13.32
N PRO A 82 -1.25 7.34 -12.61
CA PRO A 82 -1.75 7.16 -11.26
C PRO A 82 -0.87 7.85 -10.21
N VAL A 83 -1.45 8.24 -9.06
CA VAL A 83 -0.70 8.70 -7.90
C VAL A 83 -0.87 7.68 -6.78
N ILE A 84 0.22 7.05 -6.40
CA ILE A 84 0.28 5.99 -5.39
C ILE A 84 0.71 6.63 -4.09
N MET A 85 -0.13 6.57 -3.07
CA MET A 85 0.10 7.23 -1.79
C MET A 85 0.30 6.24 -0.66
N THR A 86 1.41 6.38 0.04
CA THR A 86 1.70 5.67 1.29
C THR A 86 1.83 6.67 2.43
N LYS A 87 1.99 6.19 3.65
CA LYS A 87 2.24 7.06 4.81
C LYS A 87 3.56 7.84 4.74
N SER A 88 4.51 7.36 3.95
CA SER A 88 5.88 7.90 3.90
C SER A 88 6.17 8.68 2.62
N PHE A 89 5.58 8.28 1.51
CA PHE A 89 5.85 8.87 0.21
C PHE A 89 4.66 8.72 -0.74
N ALA A 90 4.68 9.50 -1.82
CA ALA A 90 3.84 9.31 -2.99
C ALA A 90 4.69 9.00 -4.23
N LYS A 91 4.15 8.23 -5.14
CA LYS A 91 4.73 7.93 -6.45
C LYS A 91 3.76 8.36 -7.53
N ALA A 92 4.21 9.22 -8.44
CA ALA A 92 3.41 9.64 -9.59
C ALA A 92 3.83 8.88 -10.84
N GLY A 93 2.84 8.40 -11.60
CA GLY A 93 3.06 7.54 -12.74
C GLY A 93 3.46 6.12 -12.34
N TYR A 94 3.41 5.18 -13.29
CA TYR A 94 3.78 3.79 -13.04
C TYR A 94 4.18 3.09 -14.34
N SER A 95 5.19 2.20 -14.23
CA SER A 95 5.52 1.21 -15.26
C SER A 95 5.83 -0.13 -14.59
N SER A 96 5.64 -1.23 -15.33
CA SER A 96 5.89 -2.58 -14.79
C SER A 96 7.34 -2.82 -14.35
N LYS A 97 8.28 -2.08 -14.89
CA LYS A 97 9.70 -2.12 -14.48
C LYS A 97 9.90 -1.70 -13.03
N GLU A 98 8.99 -0.88 -12.50
CA GLU A 98 9.06 -0.33 -11.15
C GLU A 98 8.41 -1.23 -10.09
N TYR A 99 7.72 -2.30 -10.49
CA TYR A 99 6.95 -3.16 -9.60
C TYR A 99 7.74 -3.63 -8.37
N LYS A 100 8.91 -4.25 -8.59
CA LYS A 100 9.72 -4.79 -7.49
C LYS A 100 10.23 -3.71 -6.54
N VAL A 101 10.68 -2.59 -7.08
CA VAL A 101 11.21 -1.47 -6.30
C VAL A 101 10.10 -0.79 -5.52
N LEU A 102 8.95 -0.56 -6.15
CA LEU A 102 7.78 0.03 -5.51
C LEU A 102 7.24 -0.86 -4.39
N LYS A 103 7.08 -2.16 -4.65
CA LYS A 103 6.66 -3.13 -3.63
C LYS A 103 7.56 -3.11 -2.41
N LYS A 104 8.88 -3.17 -2.62
CA LYS A 104 9.87 -3.10 -1.54
C LYS A 104 9.77 -1.79 -0.75
N ALA A 105 9.61 -0.66 -1.42
CA ALA A 105 9.46 0.65 -0.80
C ALA A 105 8.19 0.73 0.06
N ILE A 106 7.07 0.19 -0.41
CA ILE A 106 5.81 0.12 0.35
C ILE A 106 5.99 -0.71 1.62
N ILE A 107 6.58 -1.90 1.51
CA ILE A 107 6.80 -2.80 2.64
C ILE A 107 7.76 -2.19 3.67
N LEU A 108 8.84 -1.56 3.24
CA LEU A 108 9.82 -0.93 4.13
C LEU A 108 9.37 0.44 4.65
N GLY A 109 8.35 1.05 4.05
CA GLY A 109 7.89 2.39 4.41
C GLY A 109 8.91 3.49 4.13
N LYS A 110 9.79 3.32 3.15
CA LYS A 110 10.85 4.25 2.79
C LYS A 110 10.74 4.66 1.33
N LYS A 111 10.92 5.96 1.08
CA LYS A 111 10.99 6.49 -0.29
C LYS A 111 12.17 5.85 -1.03
N PRO A 112 11.94 5.22 -2.20
CA PRO A 112 13.04 4.71 -3.01
C PRO A 112 13.78 5.84 -3.73
N ASN A 113 15.03 5.60 -4.11
CA ASN A 113 15.85 6.55 -4.85
C ASN A 113 15.57 6.45 -6.36
N LEU A 114 14.35 6.76 -6.75
CA LEU A 114 13.88 6.77 -8.14
C LEU A 114 13.16 8.08 -8.46
N LYS A 115 12.97 8.34 -9.75
CA LYS A 115 12.24 9.52 -10.22
C LYS A 115 10.76 9.45 -9.85
N ASN A 116 10.14 10.63 -9.72
CA ASN A 116 8.70 10.78 -9.45
C ASN A 116 8.21 10.24 -8.11
N TYR A 117 9.11 10.14 -7.12
CA TYR A 117 8.77 9.87 -5.73
C TYR A 117 8.83 11.15 -4.92
N TYR A 118 7.83 11.38 -4.09
CA TYR A 118 7.64 12.60 -3.30
C TYR A 118 7.55 12.26 -1.83
N LYS A 119 8.35 12.94 -1.01
CA LYS A 119 8.35 12.74 0.43
C LYS A 119 7.13 13.37 1.07
N ARG A 120 6.51 12.67 2.02
CA ARG A 120 5.45 13.25 2.83
C ARG A 120 6.00 14.36 3.73
N ARG A 121 5.28 15.48 3.84
CA ARG A 121 5.64 16.60 4.71
C ARG A 121 5.53 16.21 6.18
N SER A 122 6.57 16.48 6.96
CA SER A 122 6.64 16.11 8.38
C SER A 122 5.73 16.97 9.29
N ASN A 123 5.35 18.18 8.84
CA ASN A 123 4.64 19.14 9.67
C ASN A 123 3.11 19.05 9.62
N TYR A 124 2.57 18.14 8.84
CA TYR A 124 1.12 18.02 8.65
C TYR A 124 0.40 17.16 9.70
N GLY A 125 1.15 16.56 10.62
CA GLY A 125 0.61 15.70 11.66
C GLY A 125 0.36 16.38 13.01
N ASN A 126 0.77 17.65 13.20
CA ASN A 126 0.76 18.33 14.49
C ASN A 126 -0.31 19.41 14.64
N THR A 127 -1.25 19.54 13.73
CA THR A 127 -2.34 20.55 13.80
C THR A 127 -3.69 19.99 14.21
N THR A 128 -3.72 18.88 14.93
CA THR A 128 -4.92 18.43 15.65
C THR A 128 -4.70 18.59 17.14
N GLN A 129 -4.81 19.80 17.59
CA GLN A 129 -5.20 20.08 18.96
C GLN A 129 -6.49 20.87 18.94
#